data_fabdeddb06f91b0bc9ae2d204b772284
#
_entry.id   fabdeddb06f91b0bc9ae2d204b772284
#
_cell.length_a   1.000
_cell.length_b   1.000
_cell.length_c   1.000
_cell.angle_alpha   90.00
_cell.angle_beta   90.00
_cell.angle_gamma   90.00
#
_symmetry.space_group_name_H-M   'P 1'
#
loop_
_entity.id
_entity.type
_entity.pdbx_description
1 polymer ?
#
loop_
_entity_poly.entity_id
_entity_poly.type
_entity_poly.pdbx_seq_one_letter_code
_entity_poly.pdbx_strand_id
1 'polypeptide(L)'
;MINKVVPKDQLMTEARALASTIAANAPLAIQAAKRMMRMAWNEPFNEHVHHVFLQLLPLMQTEDMKEGIKAFLEKRDPQFKGR
;
A
#
# COMPACT_ATOMS: atom_id res chain seq x y z
N MET A 1 -17.77 1.04 -5.49
CA MET A 1 -16.68 0.79 -6.46
C MET A 1 -16.34 -0.69 -6.47
N ILE A 2 -16.19 -1.28 -7.66
CA ILE A 2 -15.89 -2.72 -7.85
C ILE A 2 -14.57 -2.82 -8.60
N ASN A 3 -13.63 -3.67 -8.13
CA ASN A 3 -12.34 -3.87 -8.78
C ASN A 3 -12.42 -4.87 -9.95
N LYS A 4 -13.19 -5.95 -9.76
CA LYS A 4 -13.28 -7.03 -10.73
C LYS A 4 -14.57 -7.83 -10.53
N VAL A 5 -15.15 -8.31 -11.62
CA VAL A 5 -16.28 -9.25 -11.61
C VAL A 5 -15.81 -10.59 -12.15
N VAL A 6 -16.05 -11.66 -11.39
CA VAL A 6 -15.62 -13.03 -11.73
C VAL A 6 -16.73 -14.03 -11.43
N PRO A 7 -16.73 -15.22 -12.06
CA PRO A 7 -17.63 -16.30 -11.69
C PRO A 7 -17.50 -16.66 -10.21
N LYS A 8 -18.61 -17.12 -9.61
CA LYS A 8 -18.65 -17.43 -8.17
C LYS A 8 -17.59 -18.43 -7.70
N ASP A 9 -17.29 -19.43 -8.50
CA ASP A 9 -16.30 -20.47 -8.23
C ASP A 9 -14.85 -19.92 -8.24
N GLN A 10 -14.62 -18.76 -8.88
CA GLN A 10 -13.30 -18.10 -8.95
C GLN A 10 -13.13 -16.96 -7.94
N LEU A 11 -14.18 -16.61 -7.20
CA LEU A 11 -14.17 -15.45 -6.30
C LEU A 11 -13.03 -15.50 -5.27
N MET A 12 -12.89 -16.61 -4.56
CA MET A 12 -11.87 -16.76 -3.51
C MET A 12 -10.44 -16.81 -4.09
N THR A 13 -10.26 -17.44 -5.23
CA THR A 13 -8.96 -17.50 -5.92
C THR A 13 -8.51 -16.10 -6.31
N GLU A 14 -9.38 -15.31 -6.93
CA GLU A 14 -9.10 -13.95 -7.37
C GLU A 14 -8.92 -12.98 -6.18
N ALA A 15 -9.72 -13.13 -5.12
CA ALA A 15 -9.58 -12.34 -3.90
C ALA A 15 -8.23 -12.59 -3.21
N ARG A 16 -7.80 -13.83 -3.13
CA ARG A 16 -6.49 -14.20 -2.55
C ARG A 16 -5.32 -13.71 -3.40
N ALA A 17 -5.45 -13.77 -4.73
CA ALA A 17 -4.44 -13.24 -5.63
C ALA A 17 -4.26 -11.74 -5.45
N LEU A 18 -5.35 -10.97 -5.35
CA LEU A 18 -5.31 -9.54 -5.08
C LEU A 18 -4.73 -9.23 -3.69
N ALA A 19 -5.14 -9.98 -2.67
CA ALA A 19 -4.61 -9.84 -1.32
C ALA A 19 -3.10 -10.10 -1.25
N SER A 20 -2.61 -11.10 -1.97
CA SER A 20 -1.18 -11.42 -2.06
C SER A 20 -0.39 -10.31 -2.75
N THR A 21 -0.93 -9.73 -3.81
CA THR A 21 -0.33 -8.58 -4.49
C THR A 21 -0.19 -7.37 -3.54
N ILE A 22 -1.23 -7.09 -2.75
CA ILE A 22 -1.20 -6.03 -1.75
C ILE A 22 -0.17 -6.35 -0.65
N ALA A 23 -0.18 -7.57 -0.14
CA ALA A 23 0.69 -8.02 0.96
C ALA A 23 2.19 -8.06 0.58
N ALA A 24 2.52 -8.13 -0.71
CA ALA A 24 3.89 -8.07 -1.20
C ALA A 24 4.54 -6.68 -1.10
N ASN A 25 3.75 -5.65 -0.80
CA ASN A 25 4.26 -4.29 -0.62
C ASN A 25 4.71 -4.02 0.83
N ALA A 26 5.44 -2.92 1.02
CA ALA A 26 5.93 -2.51 2.34
C ALA A 26 4.76 -2.36 3.35
N PRO A 27 4.76 -3.11 4.46
CA PRO A 27 3.61 -3.16 5.38
C PRO A 27 3.21 -1.79 5.95
N LEU A 28 4.16 -0.97 6.33
CA LEU A 28 3.89 0.37 6.88
C LEU A 28 3.24 1.29 5.83
N ALA A 29 3.66 1.18 4.56
CA ALA A 29 3.08 1.94 3.47
C ALA A 29 1.62 1.52 3.21
N ILE A 30 1.33 0.21 3.20
CA ILE A 30 -0.04 -0.30 3.02
C ILE A 30 -0.95 0.13 4.17
N GLN A 31 -0.47 0.09 5.41
CA GLN A 31 -1.23 0.55 6.57
C GLN A 31 -1.52 2.06 6.51
N ALA A 32 -0.54 2.87 6.11
CA ALA A 32 -0.73 4.30 5.92
C ALA A 32 -1.73 4.59 4.79
N ALA A 33 -1.59 3.93 3.65
CA ALA A 33 -2.52 4.07 2.52
C ALA A 33 -3.96 3.74 2.94
N LYS A 34 -4.18 2.66 3.68
CA LYS A 34 -5.50 2.28 4.18
C LYS A 34 -6.10 3.34 5.11
N ARG A 35 -5.29 3.92 6.01
CA ARG A 35 -5.75 5.02 6.88
C ARG A 35 -6.16 6.24 6.05
N MET A 36 -5.32 6.65 5.11
CA MET A 36 -5.57 7.81 4.25
C MET A 36 -6.82 7.63 3.38
N MET A 37 -7.00 6.46 2.80
CA MET A 37 -8.21 6.16 2.01
C MET A 37 -9.50 6.27 2.85
N ARG A 38 -9.47 5.87 4.12
CA ARG A 38 -10.62 6.03 5.03
C ARG A 38 -10.88 7.48 5.40
N MET A 39 -9.84 8.25 5.65
CA MET A 39 -9.96 9.66 6.01
C MET A 39 -10.48 10.51 4.85
N ALA A 40 -10.18 10.15 3.62
CA ALA A 40 -10.59 10.89 2.42
C ALA A 40 -12.10 11.15 2.32
N TRP A 41 -12.94 10.30 2.92
CA TRP A 41 -14.39 10.48 2.92
C TRP A 41 -14.89 11.60 3.86
N ASN A 42 -14.07 11.99 4.83
CA ASN A 42 -14.47 12.89 5.92
C ASN A 42 -13.70 14.21 5.93
N GLU A 43 -12.83 14.43 4.95
CA GLU A 43 -11.96 15.60 4.90
C GLU A 43 -12.13 16.38 3.60
N PRO A 44 -12.03 17.72 3.63
CA PRO A 44 -11.83 18.51 2.42
C PRO A 44 -10.56 18.09 1.69
N PHE A 45 -10.57 18.19 0.37
CA PHE A 45 -9.46 17.73 -0.47
C PHE A 45 -8.09 18.30 -0.06
N ASN A 46 -8.01 19.60 0.19
CA ASN A 46 -6.76 20.24 0.57
C ASN A 46 -6.20 19.72 1.89
N GLU A 47 -7.07 19.54 2.89
CA GLU A 47 -6.67 18.97 4.19
C GLU A 47 -6.21 17.52 4.03
N HIS A 48 -6.90 16.75 3.20
CA HIS A 48 -6.52 15.37 2.94
C HIS A 48 -5.14 15.25 2.27
N VAL A 49 -4.86 16.09 1.28
CA VAL A 49 -3.54 16.14 0.61
C VAL A 49 -2.44 16.45 1.64
N HIS A 50 -2.69 17.39 2.55
CA HIS A 50 -1.76 17.71 3.63
C HIS A 50 -1.51 16.52 4.55
N HIS A 51 -2.55 15.80 4.97
CA HIS A 51 -2.44 14.61 5.81
C HIS A 51 -1.69 13.47 5.11
N VAL A 52 -1.95 13.26 3.81
CA VAL A 52 -1.19 12.27 3.00
C VAL A 52 0.30 12.60 3.02
N PHE A 53 0.66 13.87 2.84
CA PHE A 53 2.05 14.32 2.86
C PHE A 53 2.72 14.08 4.22
N LEU A 54 2.03 14.40 5.32
CA LEU A 54 2.52 14.13 6.68
C LEU A 54 2.72 12.64 6.95
N GLN A 55 1.89 11.76 6.39
CA GLN A 55 2.07 10.31 6.50
C GLN A 55 3.26 9.80 5.69
N LEU A 56 3.57 10.44 4.57
CA LEU A 56 4.68 10.06 3.71
C LEU A 56 6.05 10.32 4.36
N LEU A 57 6.21 11.43 5.07
CA LEU A 57 7.49 11.84 5.65
C LEU A 57 8.13 10.77 6.56
N PRO A 58 7.42 10.19 7.56
CA PRO A 58 7.97 9.11 8.36
C PRO A 58 8.30 7.86 7.55
N LEU A 59 7.49 7.54 6.52
CA LEU A 59 7.73 6.35 5.69
C LEU A 59 9.03 6.45 4.90
N MET A 60 9.44 7.65 4.50
CA MET A 60 10.71 7.88 3.80
C MET A 60 11.94 7.56 4.65
N GLN A 61 11.79 7.51 5.97
CA GLN A 61 12.89 7.21 6.91
C GLN A 61 12.98 5.73 7.30
N THR A 62 12.05 4.90 6.84
CA THR A 62 11.98 3.48 7.20
C THR A 62 13.08 2.64 6.53
N GLU A 63 13.41 1.50 7.14
CA GLU A 63 14.28 0.50 6.52
C GLU A 63 13.65 -0.06 5.24
N ASP A 64 12.34 -0.26 5.24
CA ASP A 64 11.61 -0.76 4.07
C ASP A 64 11.70 0.19 2.87
N MET A 65 11.73 1.51 3.10
CA MET A 65 11.95 2.48 2.02
C MET A 65 13.35 2.31 1.39
N LYS A 66 14.37 2.16 2.22
CA LYS A 66 15.74 1.91 1.75
C LYS A 66 15.86 0.59 1.01
N GLU A 67 15.23 -0.46 1.55
CA GLU A 67 15.16 -1.78 0.91
C GLU A 67 14.46 -1.71 -0.44
N GLY A 68 13.33 -1.01 -0.53
CA GLY A 68 12.58 -0.84 -1.78
C GLY A 68 13.42 -0.18 -2.87
N ILE A 69 14.13 0.90 -2.54
CA ILE A 69 15.03 1.59 -3.46
C ILE A 69 16.16 0.65 -3.90
N LYS A 70 16.80 -0.03 -2.94
CA LYS A 70 17.90 -0.95 -3.21
C LYS A 70 17.47 -2.10 -4.12
N ALA A 71 16.35 -2.74 -3.80
CA ALA A 71 15.78 -3.84 -4.59
C ALA A 71 15.46 -3.40 -6.02
N PHE A 72 14.90 -2.19 -6.18
CA PHE A 72 14.63 -1.62 -7.50
C PHE A 72 15.90 -1.43 -8.33
N LEU A 73 16.96 -0.86 -7.73
CA LEU A 73 18.25 -0.67 -8.43
C LEU A 73 18.93 -1.99 -8.77
N GLU A 74 18.81 -2.99 -7.90
CA GLU A 74 19.40 -4.32 -8.08
C GLU A 74 18.52 -5.25 -8.93
N LYS A 75 17.32 -4.82 -9.34
CA LYS A 75 16.33 -5.58 -10.13
C LYS A 75 15.98 -6.92 -9.47
N ARG A 76 15.76 -6.91 -8.17
CA ARG A 76 15.35 -8.06 -7.37
C ARG A 76 14.07 -7.76 -6.59
N ASP A 77 13.45 -8.79 -6.06
CA ASP A 77 12.31 -8.63 -5.16
C ASP A 77 12.75 -8.06 -3.81
N PRO A 78 12.02 -7.06 -3.27
CA PRO A 78 12.34 -6.48 -1.97
C PRO A 78 12.00 -7.43 -0.83
N GLN A 79 12.74 -7.33 0.27
CA GLN A 79 12.52 -8.08 1.51
C GLN A 79 12.05 -7.12 2.61
N PHE A 80 10.78 -6.76 2.56
CA PHE A 80 10.19 -5.84 3.53
C PHE A 80 10.04 -6.46 4.92
N LYS A 81 10.31 -5.68 5.96
CA LYS A 81 10.30 -6.12 7.38
C LYS A 81 9.28 -5.38 8.23
N GLY A 82 8.61 -4.36 7.69
CA GLY A 82 7.64 -3.54 8.41
C GLY A 82 8.28 -2.52 9.35
N ARG A 83 9.45 -2.07 9.04
CA ARG A 83 10.18 -1.08 9.84
C ARG A 83 11.10 -0.18 9.01
#